data_ab8b37f87a7317c49232c3152e085f2a
#
_entry.id   ab8b37f87a7317c49232c3152e085f2a
#
_cell.length_a   1.000
_cell.length_b   1.000
_cell.length_c   1.000
_cell.angle_alpha   90.00
_cell.angle_beta   90.00
_cell.angle_gamma   90.00
#
_symmetry.space_group_name_H-M   'P 1'
#
loop_
_entity.id
_entity.type
_entity.pdbx_description
1 polymer ?
#
loop_
_entity_poly.entity_id
_entity_poly.type
_entity_poly.pdbx_seq_one_letter_code
_entity_poly.pdbx_strand_id
1 'polypeptide(L)'
;FFWQDLNFKNIKLSQPKRTQNMEFYNHLSLIRQGFLDEKILSFFESLRIDYKELENLEDDYTLLCGINKKVNNINQEKLSKLETPLVCFKAQVKKEDKRIKDEELDSWIRSLNILEELNIKIGARIIFCVNNWDKNYYNGEQGIIEDILYEEEKIYISIIKNNGMKILLEPYTFFMEELEQSGKDFVVNILASVTQFPIKLAYAITIHKSQGMSIEKLVCDIDHIFENGQLY
;
A
#
# COMPACT_ATOMS: atom_id res chain seq x y z
N PHE A 1 -15.29 -16.59 -29.13
CA PHE A 1 -14.69 -16.42 -27.78
C PHE A 1 -15.82 -16.09 -26.81
N PHE A 2 -15.87 -16.68 -25.62
CA PHE A 2 -16.89 -16.48 -24.58
C PHE A 2 -17.25 -15.01 -24.33
N TRP A 3 -16.25 -14.12 -24.36
CA TRP A 3 -16.45 -12.68 -24.17
C TRP A 3 -17.20 -11.97 -25.33
N GLN A 4 -17.16 -12.52 -26.53
CA GLN A 4 -17.86 -11.97 -27.70
C GLN A 4 -19.33 -12.34 -27.72
N ASP A 5 -19.69 -13.48 -27.10
CA ASP A 5 -21.07 -14.01 -27.04
C ASP A 5 -21.87 -13.31 -25.91
N LEU A 6 -21.18 -12.72 -24.94
CA LEU A 6 -21.77 -11.95 -23.86
C LEU A 6 -21.88 -10.49 -24.29
N ASN A 7 -23.06 -10.03 -24.55
CA ASN A 7 -23.36 -8.66 -25.03
C ASN A 7 -23.09 -7.62 -23.93
N PHE A 8 -21.81 -7.45 -23.53
CA PHE A 8 -21.40 -6.49 -22.51
C PHE A 8 -21.58 -5.06 -22.94
N LYS A 9 -22.17 -4.25 -22.08
CA LYS A 9 -22.16 -2.80 -22.23
C LYS A 9 -20.80 -2.24 -21.81
N ASN A 10 -20.02 -1.77 -22.76
CA ASN A 10 -18.73 -1.13 -22.47
C ASN A 10 -18.93 0.29 -21.95
N ILE A 11 -18.38 0.56 -20.76
CA ILE A 11 -18.35 1.90 -20.17
C ILE A 11 -16.90 2.32 -20.03
N LYS A 12 -16.53 3.44 -20.68
CA LYS A 12 -15.18 4.01 -20.58
C LYS A 12 -15.20 5.17 -19.60
N LEU A 13 -14.43 5.09 -18.54
CA LEU A 13 -14.17 6.20 -17.64
C LEU A 13 -13.07 7.08 -18.25
N SER A 14 -13.38 8.34 -18.53
CA SER A 14 -12.48 9.25 -19.26
C SER A 14 -11.91 10.39 -18.41
N GLN A 15 -12.44 10.59 -17.17
CA GLN A 15 -12.00 11.66 -16.30
C GLN A 15 -11.30 11.12 -15.05
N PRO A 16 -10.08 11.58 -14.76
CA PRO A 16 -9.42 11.27 -13.50
C PRO A 16 -10.17 11.96 -12.34
N LYS A 17 -10.35 11.25 -11.22
CA LYS A 17 -11.00 11.80 -10.01
C LYS A 17 -10.03 11.95 -8.83
N ARG A 18 -8.83 11.34 -8.91
CA ARG A 18 -7.86 11.30 -7.81
C ARG A 18 -6.80 12.40 -7.89
N THR A 19 -6.58 13.00 -9.06
CA THR A 19 -5.61 14.07 -9.23
C THR A 19 -6.28 15.38 -9.58
N GLN A 20 -5.77 16.46 -9.01
CA GLN A 20 -6.14 17.83 -9.37
C GLN A 20 -5.13 18.44 -10.37
N ASN A 21 -3.92 17.89 -10.47
CA ASN A 21 -2.91 18.33 -11.43
C ASN A 21 -3.16 17.72 -12.80
N MET A 22 -3.95 18.41 -13.62
CA MET A 22 -4.31 17.95 -14.96
C MET A 22 -3.14 17.99 -15.94
N GLU A 23 -2.18 18.87 -15.76
CA GLU A 23 -0.97 18.94 -16.60
C GLU A 23 -0.12 17.69 -16.42
N PHE A 24 0.19 17.34 -15.17
CA PHE A 24 0.91 16.11 -14.84
C PHE A 24 0.20 14.85 -15.36
N TYR A 25 -1.13 14.78 -15.15
CA TYR A 25 -1.94 13.66 -15.66
C TYR A 25 -1.88 13.54 -17.18
N ASN A 26 -1.96 14.66 -17.91
CA ASN A 26 -1.92 14.66 -19.36
C ASN A 26 -0.55 14.18 -19.89
N HIS A 27 0.55 14.66 -19.29
CA HIS A 27 1.90 14.19 -19.66
C HIS A 27 2.07 12.69 -19.41
N LEU A 28 1.64 12.18 -18.25
CA LEU A 28 1.66 10.73 -17.99
C LEU A 28 0.78 9.95 -18.97
N SER A 29 -0.40 10.49 -19.33
CA SER A 29 -1.29 9.85 -20.32
C SER A 29 -0.67 9.77 -21.70
N LEU A 30 0.10 10.76 -22.12
CA LEU A 30 0.82 10.77 -23.39
C LEU A 30 1.97 9.75 -23.37
N ILE A 31 2.77 9.70 -22.30
CA ILE A 31 3.83 8.70 -22.10
C ILE A 31 3.24 7.29 -22.18
N ARG A 32 2.10 7.03 -21.53
CA ARG A 32 1.41 5.74 -21.58
C ARG A 32 1.02 5.33 -23.00
N GLN A 33 0.76 6.27 -23.88
CA GLN A 33 0.41 6.05 -25.28
C GLN A 33 1.65 5.96 -26.18
N GLY A 34 2.87 6.09 -25.62
CA GLY A 34 4.13 6.06 -26.33
C GLY A 34 4.53 7.41 -26.96
N PHE A 35 3.85 8.50 -26.60
CA PHE A 35 4.22 9.84 -27.04
C PHE A 35 5.20 10.47 -26.05
N LEU A 36 6.33 10.90 -26.57
CA LEU A 36 7.38 11.61 -25.83
C LEU A 36 7.94 12.72 -26.72
N ASP A 37 7.72 13.96 -26.33
CA ASP A 37 8.24 15.13 -27.02
C ASP A 37 9.10 16.00 -26.07
N GLU A 38 9.70 17.05 -26.63
CA GLU A 38 10.57 17.96 -25.85
C GLU A 38 9.83 18.67 -24.72
N LYS A 39 8.53 18.94 -24.87
CA LYS A 39 7.72 19.58 -23.84
C LYS A 39 7.53 18.65 -22.64
N ILE A 40 7.22 17.38 -22.91
CA ILE A 40 7.06 16.35 -21.86
C ILE A 40 8.40 16.15 -21.15
N LEU A 41 9.50 16.04 -21.90
CA LEU A 41 10.84 15.88 -21.33
C LEU A 41 11.22 17.07 -20.44
N SER A 42 11.02 18.29 -20.92
CA SER A 42 11.30 19.51 -20.14
C SER A 42 10.45 19.60 -18.87
N PHE A 43 9.20 19.17 -18.93
CA PHE A 43 8.33 19.13 -17.76
C PHE A 43 8.89 18.17 -16.68
N PHE A 44 9.23 16.93 -17.04
CA PHE A 44 9.78 15.98 -16.08
C PHE A 44 11.18 16.36 -15.61
N GLU A 45 12.02 16.96 -16.47
CA GLU A 45 13.32 17.48 -16.06
C GLU A 45 13.18 18.61 -15.02
N SER A 46 12.13 19.43 -15.11
CA SER A 46 11.84 20.47 -14.11
C SER A 46 11.45 19.91 -12.73
N LEU A 47 10.99 18.66 -12.68
CA LEU A 47 10.63 17.96 -11.43
C LEU A 47 11.81 17.15 -10.86
N ARG A 48 12.91 17.05 -11.60
CA ARG A 48 14.07 16.30 -11.18
C ARG A 48 14.74 16.97 -9.99
N ILE A 49 15.06 16.15 -8.99
CA ILE A 49 15.86 16.54 -7.82
C ILE A 49 17.10 15.66 -7.76
N ASP A 50 18.21 16.21 -7.28
CA ASP A 50 19.42 15.43 -7.04
C ASP A 50 19.44 14.81 -5.63
N TYR A 51 20.41 13.92 -5.37
CA TYR A 51 20.52 13.24 -4.08
C TYR A 51 20.80 14.22 -2.92
N LYS A 52 21.47 15.33 -3.16
CA LYS A 52 21.75 16.34 -2.12
C LYS A 52 20.49 17.12 -1.77
N GLU A 53 19.69 17.42 -2.78
CA GLU A 53 18.38 18.05 -2.58
C GLU A 53 17.45 17.09 -1.84
N LEU A 54 17.46 15.78 -2.19
CA LEU A 54 16.68 14.77 -1.52
C LEU A 54 17.04 14.62 -0.02
N GLU A 55 18.32 14.69 0.33
CA GLU A 55 18.78 14.66 1.73
C GLU A 55 18.32 15.88 2.55
N ASN A 56 18.09 17.01 1.90
CA ASN A 56 17.62 18.24 2.52
C ASN A 56 16.09 18.38 2.56
N LEU A 57 15.35 17.48 1.88
CA LEU A 57 13.90 17.47 1.98
C LEU A 57 13.46 17.06 3.39
N GLU A 58 12.43 17.73 3.88
CA GLU A 58 11.73 17.24 5.08
C GLU A 58 11.26 15.79 4.85
N ASP A 59 11.37 14.95 5.86
CA ASP A 59 11.00 13.53 5.80
C ASP A 59 9.46 13.32 5.69
N ASP A 60 8.77 14.14 4.91
CA ASP A 60 7.32 14.11 4.75
C ASP A 60 6.85 13.50 3.39
N TYR A 61 7.78 12.99 2.60
CA TYR A 61 7.50 12.31 1.32
C TYR A 61 7.63 10.79 1.43
N THR A 62 7.04 10.07 0.48
CA THR A 62 7.24 8.63 0.29
C THR A 62 8.06 8.38 -0.96
N LEU A 63 9.13 7.58 -0.85
CA LEU A 63 9.95 7.20 -1.99
C LEU A 63 9.32 5.99 -2.71
N LEU A 64 9.02 6.15 -4.01
CA LEU A 64 8.59 5.05 -4.86
C LEU A 64 9.80 4.41 -5.53
N CYS A 65 10.01 3.10 -5.33
CA CYS A 65 11.14 2.37 -5.88
C CYS A 65 10.68 1.20 -6.77
N GLY A 66 11.51 0.81 -7.74
CA GLY A 66 11.24 -0.35 -8.60
C GLY A 66 11.36 -1.69 -7.88
N ILE A 67 12.21 -1.82 -6.85
CA ILE A 67 12.57 -3.09 -6.23
C ILE A 67 12.40 -3.14 -4.71
N ASN A 68 11.92 -4.28 -4.20
CA ASN A 68 11.66 -4.50 -2.77
C ASN A 68 12.91 -4.35 -1.89
N LYS A 69 14.09 -4.78 -2.36
CA LYS A 69 15.34 -4.69 -1.59
C LYS A 69 15.66 -3.25 -1.21
N LYS A 70 15.53 -2.31 -2.15
CA LYS A 70 15.78 -0.87 -1.91
C LYS A 70 14.78 -0.31 -0.90
N VAL A 71 13.49 -0.64 -1.07
CA VAL A 71 12.42 -0.27 -0.14
C VAL A 71 12.71 -0.73 1.29
N ASN A 72 13.06 -2.01 1.44
CA ASN A 72 13.34 -2.57 2.76
C ASN A 72 14.54 -1.89 3.43
N ASN A 73 15.62 -1.65 2.69
CA ASN A 73 16.80 -0.97 3.21
C ASN A 73 16.48 0.45 3.69
N ILE A 74 15.75 1.24 2.90
CA ILE A 74 15.36 2.60 3.25
C ILE A 74 14.48 2.62 4.49
N ASN A 75 13.45 1.77 4.52
CA ASN A 75 12.54 1.68 5.65
C ASN A 75 13.26 1.26 6.94
N GLN A 76 14.20 0.30 6.87
CA GLN A 76 15.00 -0.12 8.01
C GLN A 76 15.96 0.98 8.48
N GLU A 77 16.63 1.66 7.56
CA GLU A 77 17.51 2.78 7.88
C GLU A 77 16.76 3.90 8.59
N LYS A 78 15.62 4.35 8.04
CA LYS A 78 14.79 5.39 8.66
C LYS A 78 14.25 4.95 10.01
N LEU A 79 13.76 3.72 10.13
CA LEU A 79 13.30 3.15 11.39
C LEU A 79 14.43 3.08 12.44
N SER A 80 15.67 2.77 12.02
CA SER A 80 16.82 2.69 12.93
C SER A 80 17.21 4.04 13.55
N LYS A 81 16.95 5.15 12.84
CA LYS A 81 17.24 6.52 13.30
C LYS A 81 16.31 7.00 14.42
N LEU A 82 15.16 6.33 14.62
CA LEU A 82 14.27 6.63 15.74
C LEU A 82 14.87 6.03 17.02
N GLU A 83 14.88 6.82 18.09
CA GLU A 83 15.46 6.42 19.38
C GLU A 83 14.53 5.53 20.23
N THR A 84 13.24 5.49 19.91
CA THR A 84 12.23 4.71 20.63
C THR A 84 12.44 3.20 20.46
N PRO A 85 12.01 2.36 21.42
CA PRO A 85 12.17 0.91 21.34
C PRO A 85 11.48 0.30 20.12
N LEU A 86 12.12 -0.72 19.54
CA LEU A 86 11.53 -1.50 18.46
C LEU A 86 10.46 -2.45 19.02
N VAL A 87 9.27 -2.43 18.42
CA VAL A 87 8.19 -3.37 18.70
C VAL A 87 7.92 -4.19 17.44
N CYS A 88 7.82 -5.51 17.62
CA CYS A 88 7.54 -6.46 16.55
C CYS A 88 6.19 -7.13 16.79
N PHE A 89 5.27 -7.02 15.83
CA PHE A 89 4.00 -7.73 15.81
C PHE A 89 4.04 -8.83 14.76
N LYS A 90 3.80 -10.08 15.18
CA LYS A 90 3.69 -11.23 14.29
C LYS A 90 2.25 -11.44 13.88
N ALA A 91 2.03 -11.69 12.59
CA ALA A 91 0.73 -12.07 12.09
C ALA A 91 0.26 -13.39 12.73
N GLN A 92 -1.00 -13.42 13.14
CA GLN A 92 -1.61 -14.63 13.68
C GLN A 92 -2.36 -15.33 12.56
N VAL A 93 -1.91 -16.51 12.17
CA VAL A 93 -2.51 -17.32 11.12
C VAL A 93 -3.33 -18.42 11.75
N LYS A 94 -4.58 -18.58 11.30
CA LYS A 94 -5.47 -19.70 11.66
C LYS A 94 -5.92 -20.41 10.40
N LYS A 95 -5.75 -21.73 10.38
CA LYS A 95 -6.22 -22.61 9.33
C LYS A 95 -7.53 -23.24 9.80
N GLU A 96 -8.66 -22.80 9.25
CA GLU A 96 -10.00 -23.27 9.66
C GLU A 96 -10.37 -24.56 8.92
N ASP A 97 -9.98 -24.69 7.64
CA ASP A 97 -10.20 -25.88 6.84
C ASP A 97 -8.89 -26.68 6.64
N LYS A 98 -8.89 -27.93 7.06
CA LYS A 98 -7.74 -28.84 6.93
C LYS A 98 -7.42 -29.23 5.48
N ARG A 99 -8.36 -29.01 4.55
CA ARG A 99 -8.18 -29.33 3.12
C ARG A 99 -7.21 -28.39 2.42
N ILE A 100 -7.01 -27.17 2.92
CA ILE A 100 -6.08 -26.23 2.34
C ILE A 100 -4.64 -26.74 2.48
N LYS A 101 -3.91 -26.70 1.39
CA LYS A 101 -2.46 -26.98 1.39
C LYS A 101 -1.70 -25.78 1.94
N ASP A 102 -0.58 -26.06 2.61
CA ASP A 102 0.25 -25.00 3.18
C ASP A 102 0.81 -24.05 2.11
N GLU A 103 1.15 -24.58 0.92
CA GLU A 103 1.60 -23.77 -0.23
C GLU A 103 0.52 -22.78 -0.73
N GLU A 104 -0.74 -23.19 -0.69
CA GLU A 104 -1.89 -22.36 -1.07
C GLU A 104 -2.12 -21.25 -0.04
N LEU A 105 -2.07 -21.62 1.25
CA LEU A 105 -2.17 -20.68 2.36
C LEU A 105 -1.04 -19.64 2.30
N ASP A 106 0.20 -20.06 2.10
CA ASP A 106 1.36 -19.18 1.96
C ASP A 106 1.24 -18.25 0.75
N SER A 107 0.74 -18.77 -0.37
CA SER A 107 0.49 -17.97 -1.57
C SER A 107 -0.56 -16.89 -1.33
N TRP A 108 -1.65 -17.25 -0.64
CA TRP A 108 -2.69 -16.31 -0.25
C TRP A 108 -2.16 -15.24 0.71
N ILE A 109 -1.42 -15.63 1.77
CA ILE A 109 -0.82 -14.68 2.72
C ILE A 109 0.10 -13.68 2.00
N ARG A 110 0.94 -14.16 1.07
CA ARG A 110 1.79 -13.29 0.25
C ARG A 110 1.01 -12.33 -0.65
N SER A 111 -0.19 -12.70 -1.07
CA SER A 111 -1.07 -11.83 -1.87
C SER A 111 -1.70 -10.72 -1.04
N LEU A 112 -1.81 -10.89 0.29
CA LEU A 112 -2.30 -9.86 1.19
C LEU A 112 -1.27 -8.72 1.27
N ASN A 113 -1.77 -7.51 1.30
CA ASN A 113 -0.88 -6.34 1.42
C ASN A 113 -0.49 -6.06 2.88
N ILE A 114 -0.03 -7.09 3.60
CA ILE A 114 0.41 -7.03 5.00
C ILE A 114 1.83 -7.61 5.17
N LEU A 115 2.40 -7.45 6.36
CA LEU A 115 3.68 -8.04 6.75
C LEU A 115 3.45 -9.15 7.78
N GLU A 116 4.10 -10.30 7.58
CA GLU A 116 4.11 -11.39 8.57
C GLU A 116 4.74 -10.94 9.89
N GLU A 117 5.82 -10.15 9.80
CA GLU A 117 6.46 -9.48 10.93
C GLU A 117 6.44 -7.97 10.70
N LEU A 118 5.64 -7.27 11.48
CA LEU A 118 5.53 -5.82 11.46
C LEU A 118 6.44 -5.22 12.53
N ASN A 119 7.56 -4.66 12.08
CA ASN A 119 8.53 -3.97 12.93
C ASN A 119 8.26 -2.47 12.89
N ILE A 120 7.95 -1.87 14.04
CA ILE A 120 7.61 -0.45 14.17
C ILE A 120 8.26 0.17 15.41
N LYS A 121 8.28 1.50 15.43
CA LYS A 121 8.66 2.33 16.58
C LYS A 121 7.69 3.49 16.72
N ILE A 122 7.52 4.02 17.92
CA ILE A 122 6.83 5.29 18.13
C ILE A 122 7.59 6.38 17.34
N GLY A 123 6.87 7.24 16.64
CA GLY A 123 7.41 8.23 15.70
C GLY A 123 7.59 7.71 14.27
N ALA A 124 7.39 6.41 14.00
CA ALA A 124 7.50 5.88 12.65
C ALA A 124 6.35 6.33 11.76
N ARG A 125 6.69 6.70 10.51
CA ARG A 125 5.71 6.97 9.46
C ARG A 125 5.16 5.67 8.91
N ILE A 126 3.85 5.63 8.78
CA ILE A 126 3.12 4.46 8.28
C ILE A 126 2.15 4.82 7.17
N ILE A 127 1.77 3.79 6.42
CA ILE A 127 0.71 3.82 5.44
C ILE A 127 -0.30 2.72 5.77
N PHE A 128 -1.60 3.05 5.69
CA PHE A 128 -2.67 2.07 5.86
C PHE A 128 -2.78 1.19 4.61
N CYS A 129 -3.01 -0.10 4.81
CA CYS A 129 -3.05 -1.10 3.74
C CYS A 129 -4.45 -1.57 3.36
N VAL A 130 -5.48 -1.16 4.10
CA VAL A 130 -6.89 -1.51 3.86
C VAL A 130 -7.79 -0.29 4.03
N ASN A 131 -9.00 -0.38 3.48
CA ASN A 131 -10.07 0.58 3.75
C ASN A 131 -10.88 0.10 4.95
N ASN A 132 -11.10 0.98 5.92
CA ASN A 132 -12.04 0.75 7.02
C ASN A 132 -12.90 1.99 7.20
N TRP A 133 -14.13 1.91 6.70
CA TRP A 133 -15.08 3.02 6.71
C TRP A 133 -15.56 3.36 8.13
N ASP A 134 -15.70 2.34 8.98
CA ASP A 134 -16.19 2.53 10.35
C ASP A 134 -15.15 3.22 11.25
N LYS A 135 -13.87 2.90 11.02
CA LYS A 135 -12.73 3.48 11.75
C LYS A 135 -12.12 4.70 11.05
N ASN A 136 -12.64 5.08 9.87
CA ASN A 136 -12.28 6.28 9.11
C ASN A 136 -10.80 6.36 8.71
N TYR A 137 -10.25 5.25 8.19
CA TYR A 137 -8.96 5.21 7.54
C TYR A 137 -9.03 4.42 6.22
N TYR A 138 -8.19 4.80 5.26
CA TYR A 138 -8.25 4.26 3.91
C TYR A 138 -6.88 3.83 3.41
N ASN A 139 -6.89 2.84 2.52
CA ASN A 139 -5.67 2.34 1.87
C ASN A 139 -4.93 3.48 1.17
N GLY A 140 -3.63 3.64 1.50
CA GLY A 140 -2.79 4.71 0.98
C GLY A 140 -2.73 5.96 1.86
N GLU A 141 -3.63 6.16 2.81
CA GLU A 141 -3.48 7.24 3.79
C GLU A 141 -2.28 7.00 4.69
N GLN A 142 -1.67 8.08 5.13
CA GLN A 142 -0.46 8.07 5.93
C GLN A 142 -0.67 8.71 7.29
N GLY A 143 0.21 8.36 8.20
CA GLY A 143 0.26 8.93 9.53
C GLY A 143 1.55 8.59 10.25
N ILE A 144 1.65 9.05 11.48
CA ILE A 144 2.78 8.82 12.39
C ILE A 144 2.27 8.06 13.60
N ILE A 145 3.00 7.04 14.02
CA ILE A 145 2.71 6.32 15.25
C ILE A 145 2.99 7.24 16.44
N GLU A 146 1.94 7.58 17.17
CA GLU A 146 2.02 8.41 18.36
C GLU A 146 2.35 7.59 19.60
N ASP A 147 1.69 6.40 19.74
CA ASP A 147 1.85 5.55 20.90
C ASP A 147 1.43 4.10 20.60
N ILE A 148 1.85 3.16 21.46
CA ILE A 148 1.42 1.75 21.44
C ILE A 148 0.83 1.44 22.82
N LEU A 149 -0.46 1.22 22.85
CA LEU A 149 -1.23 1.04 24.08
C LEU A 149 -1.50 -0.45 24.33
N TYR A 150 -1.26 -0.88 25.55
CA TYR A 150 -1.53 -2.25 26.01
C TYR A 150 -2.67 -2.18 27.03
N GLU A 151 -3.84 -2.66 26.66
CA GLU A 151 -5.03 -2.68 27.51
C GLU A 151 -5.50 -4.12 27.70
N GLU A 152 -5.39 -4.65 28.93
CA GLU A 152 -5.74 -6.03 29.27
C GLU A 152 -5.16 -7.05 28.28
N GLU A 153 -6.02 -7.62 27.41
CA GLU A 153 -5.62 -8.60 26.38
C GLU A 153 -5.49 -7.99 24.97
N LYS A 154 -5.69 -6.66 24.83
CA LYS A 154 -5.70 -5.96 23.54
C LYS A 154 -4.53 -5.02 23.39
N ILE A 155 -4.08 -4.90 22.17
CA ILE A 155 -3.03 -3.96 21.79
C ILE A 155 -3.62 -3.00 20.75
N TYR A 156 -3.39 -1.71 20.98
CA TYR A 156 -3.79 -0.64 20.06
C TYR A 156 -2.57 0.15 19.63
N ILE A 157 -2.59 0.65 18.39
CA ILE A 157 -1.60 1.60 17.91
C ILE A 157 -2.31 2.94 17.71
N SER A 158 -1.89 3.96 18.48
CA SER A 158 -2.35 5.33 18.28
C SER A 158 -1.59 5.96 17.12
N ILE A 159 -2.32 6.45 16.12
CA ILE A 159 -1.76 7.04 14.90
C ILE A 159 -2.37 8.42 14.71
N ILE A 160 -1.52 9.41 14.43
CA ILE A 160 -1.95 10.72 13.93
C ILE A 160 -1.79 10.71 12.43
N LYS A 161 -2.90 10.82 11.70
CA LYS A 161 -2.93 10.92 10.24
C LYS A 161 -2.37 12.28 9.79
N ASN A 162 -1.91 12.37 8.53
CA ASN A 162 -1.39 13.63 7.97
C ASN A 162 -2.39 14.81 8.05
N ASN A 163 -3.70 14.51 8.05
CA ASN A 163 -4.74 15.52 8.24
C ASN A 163 -5.02 15.92 9.71
N GLY A 164 -4.18 15.43 10.66
CA GLY A 164 -4.32 15.69 12.09
C GLY A 164 -5.33 14.80 12.82
N MET A 165 -6.07 13.94 12.12
CA MET A 165 -7.02 13.03 12.75
C MET A 165 -6.28 11.92 13.49
N LYS A 166 -6.70 11.68 14.75
CA LYS A 166 -6.18 10.60 15.58
C LYS A 166 -6.99 9.32 15.38
N ILE A 167 -6.31 8.21 15.13
CA ILE A 167 -6.88 6.87 14.94
C ILE A 167 -6.32 5.95 16.01
N LEU A 168 -7.19 5.20 16.67
CA LEU A 168 -6.82 4.08 17.51
C LEU A 168 -6.98 2.80 16.69
N LEU A 169 -5.85 2.28 16.21
CA LEU A 169 -5.81 1.14 15.29
C LEU A 169 -5.80 -0.17 16.07
N GLU A 170 -6.69 -1.08 15.69
CA GLU A 170 -6.74 -2.46 16.13
C GLU A 170 -6.18 -3.40 15.05
N PRO A 171 -5.76 -4.63 15.42
CA PRO A 171 -5.48 -5.66 14.43
C PRO A 171 -6.70 -5.91 13.53
N TYR A 172 -6.44 -6.16 12.26
CA TYR A 172 -7.45 -6.46 11.25
C TYR A 172 -7.35 -7.92 10.85
N THR A 173 -8.48 -8.61 10.73
CA THR A 173 -8.52 -10.01 10.31
C THR A 173 -8.93 -10.10 8.84
N PHE A 174 -8.08 -10.73 8.06
CA PHE A 174 -8.31 -11.09 6.67
C PHE A 174 -8.83 -12.52 6.62
N PHE A 175 -9.82 -12.78 5.76
CA PHE A 175 -10.40 -14.10 5.59
C PHE A 175 -10.11 -14.64 4.20
N MET A 176 -9.72 -15.90 4.12
CA MET A 176 -9.67 -16.67 2.90
C MET A 176 -11.02 -17.36 2.79
N GLU A 177 -11.81 -16.95 1.82
CA GLU A 177 -13.21 -17.39 1.65
C GLU A 177 -13.39 -18.21 0.38
N GLU A 178 -14.24 -19.23 0.46
CA GLU A 178 -14.72 -20.01 -0.67
C GLU A 178 -16.24 -19.88 -0.76
N LEU A 179 -16.73 -19.64 -1.96
CA LEU A 179 -18.16 -19.64 -2.24
C LEU A 179 -18.61 -21.05 -2.67
N GLU A 180 -19.43 -21.71 -1.87
CA GLU A 180 -20.00 -22.99 -2.17
C GLU A 180 -21.49 -22.85 -2.54
N GLN A 181 -21.91 -23.46 -3.64
CA GLN A 181 -23.30 -23.47 -4.03
C GLN A 181 -24.09 -24.51 -3.21
N SER A 182 -25.05 -24.04 -2.42
CA SER A 182 -25.98 -24.87 -1.67
C SER A 182 -27.41 -24.72 -2.22
N GLY A 183 -27.78 -25.56 -3.15
CA GLY A 183 -29.08 -25.47 -3.83
C GLY A 183 -29.15 -24.22 -4.76
N LYS A 184 -30.01 -23.25 -4.42
CA LYS A 184 -30.14 -21.97 -5.13
C LYS A 184 -29.33 -20.85 -4.50
N ASP A 185 -28.80 -21.05 -3.31
CA ASP A 185 -28.07 -20.04 -2.53
C ASP A 185 -26.57 -20.32 -2.55
N PHE A 186 -25.77 -19.30 -2.18
CA PHE A 186 -24.35 -19.44 -1.99
C PHE A 186 -24.02 -19.29 -0.51
N VAL A 187 -23.18 -20.19 -0.01
CA VAL A 187 -22.65 -20.15 1.35
C VAL A 187 -21.19 -19.77 1.29
N VAL A 188 -20.78 -18.83 2.16
CA VAL A 188 -19.37 -18.44 2.31
C VAL A 188 -18.74 -19.33 3.37
N ASN A 189 -17.75 -20.11 2.99
CA ASN A 189 -16.93 -20.91 3.89
C ASN A 189 -15.61 -20.20 4.15
N ILE A 190 -15.27 -19.98 5.42
CA ILE A 190 -13.96 -19.45 5.80
C ILE A 190 -12.97 -20.60 5.83
N LEU A 191 -11.95 -20.52 4.98
CA LEU A 191 -10.93 -21.54 4.86
C LEU A 191 -9.73 -21.28 5.78
N ALA A 192 -9.34 -20.02 5.89
CA ALA A 192 -8.26 -19.55 6.76
C ALA A 192 -8.47 -18.09 7.16
N SER A 193 -7.77 -17.66 8.19
CA SER A 193 -7.73 -16.26 8.58
C SER A 193 -6.33 -15.83 8.98
N VAL A 194 -6.01 -14.53 8.77
CA VAL A 194 -4.77 -13.90 9.20
C VAL A 194 -5.10 -12.59 9.90
N THR A 195 -4.60 -12.42 11.11
CA THR A 195 -4.80 -11.19 11.89
C THR A 195 -3.48 -10.45 12.04
N GLN A 196 -3.44 -9.19 11.62
CA GLN A 196 -2.28 -8.30 11.71
C GLN A 196 -2.74 -6.84 11.72
N PHE A 197 -1.92 -5.92 12.23
CA PHE A 197 -2.14 -4.49 12.03
C PHE A 197 -2.02 -4.16 10.53
N PRO A 198 -3.03 -3.52 9.92
CA PRO A 198 -3.08 -3.28 8.49
C PRO A 198 -2.28 -2.04 8.08
N ILE A 199 -1.03 -1.96 8.52
CA ILE A 199 -0.10 -0.86 8.25
C ILE A 199 1.27 -1.36 7.80
N LYS A 200 2.02 -0.49 7.14
CA LYS A 200 3.44 -0.65 6.77
C LYS A 200 4.19 0.65 6.99
N LEU A 201 5.53 0.57 7.04
CA LEU A 201 6.36 1.77 7.00
C LEU A 201 6.15 2.52 5.67
N ALA A 202 6.12 3.84 5.74
CA ALA A 202 5.78 4.73 4.62
C ALA A 202 6.97 5.58 4.11
N TYR A 203 8.19 5.31 4.54
CA TYR A 203 9.36 6.04 4.01
C TYR A 203 9.65 5.66 2.56
N ALA A 204 9.51 4.38 2.22
CA ALA A 204 9.59 3.88 0.86
C ALA A 204 8.58 2.75 0.61
N ILE A 205 8.06 2.69 -0.62
CA ILE A 205 7.19 1.59 -1.09
C ILE A 205 7.54 1.25 -2.54
N THR A 206 7.19 0.05 -2.99
CA THR A 206 7.38 -0.28 -4.41
C THR A 206 6.26 0.30 -5.25
N ILE A 207 6.58 0.67 -6.50
CA ILE A 207 5.63 1.16 -7.50
C ILE A 207 4.43 0.21 -7.63
N HIS A 208 4.65 -1.11 -7.68
CA HIS A 208 3.56 -2.10 -7.74
C HIS A 208 2.61 -2.03 -6.54
N LYS A 209 3.17 -1.91 -5.32
CA LYS A 209 2.36 -1.86 -4.09
C LYS A 209 1.67 -0.51 -3.87
N SER A 210 2.13 0.56 -4.54
CA SER A 210 1.48 1.87 -4.51
C SER A 210 0.28 1.97 -5.44
N GLN A 211 0.09 0.98 -6.31
CA GLN A 211 -1.00 0.97 -7.26
C GLN A 211 -2.36 1.03 -6.55
N GLY A 212 -3.18 1.98 -6.93
CA GLY A 212 -4.48 2.22 -6.29
C GLY A 212 -4.44 3.05 -4.99
N MET A 213 -3.26 3.43 -4.50
CA MET A 213 -3.10 4.33 -3.36
C MET A 213 -3.18 5.81 -3.78
N SER A 214 -3.49 6.68 -2.83
CA SER A 214 -3.38 8.14 -2.97
C SER A 214 -2.29 8.63 -2.04
N ILE A 215 -1.18 9.11 -2.61
CA ILE A 215 -0.01 9.58 -1.87
C ILE A 215 0.15 11.08 -2.14
N GLU A 216 0.17 11.89 -1.09
CA GLU A 216 0.19 13.36 -1.21
C GLU A 216 1.52 13.89 -1.72
N LYS A 217 2.63 13.43 -1.10
CA LYS A 217 3.98 13.81 -1.46
C LYS A 217 4.80 12.56 -1.79
N LEU A 218 5.32 12.50 -2.98
CA LEU A 218 6.12 11.36 -3.42
C LEU A 218 7.37 11.81 -4.18
N VAL A 219 8.41 11.00 -4.08
CA VAL A 219 9.60 11.06 -4.92
C VAL A 219 9.70 9.73 -5.67
N CYS A 220 9.83 9.78 -6.98
CA CYS A 220 10.00 8.59 -7.79
C CYS A 220 11.48 8.32 -8.04
N ASP A 221 11.96 7.19 -7.56
CA ASP A 221 13.24 6.64 -7.95
C ASP A 221 13.02 5.74 -9.16
N ILE A 222 13.33 6.26 -10.32
CA ILE A 222 13.14 5.58 -11.60
C ILE A 222 14.26 4.61 -11.96
N ASP A 223 15.31 4.52 -11.13
CA ASP A 223 16.33 3.49 -11.26
C ASP A 223 15.69 2.10 -11.07
N HIS A 224 16.12 1.14 -11.86
CA HIS A 224 15.61 -0.23 -11.80
C HIS A 224 14.12 -0.42 -12.16
N ILE A 225 13.54 0.47 -12.98
CA ILE A 225 12.28 0.19 -13.67
C ILE A 225 12.54 -0.92 -14.70
N PHE A 226 11.80 -2.01 -14.62
CA PHE A 226 12.04 -3.20 -15.43
C PHE A 226 10.81 -3.67 -16.23
N GLU A 227 9.65 -3.11 -15.99
CA GLU A 227 8.42 -3.46 -16.71
C GLU A 227 7.78 -2.25 -17.41
N ASN A 228 7.16 -2.52 -18.55
CA ASN A 228 6.35 -1.53 -19.25
C ASN A 228 5.20 -1.09 -18.35
N GLY A 229 5.00 0.22 -18.23
CA GLY A 229 3.91 0.76 -17.43
C GLY A 229 4.27 1.13 -15.98
N GLN A 230 5.47 0.86 -15.53
CA GLN A 230 5.90 1.29 -14.18
C GLN A 230 6.13 2.80 -14.05
N LEU A 231 6.33 3.50 -15.17
CA LEU A 231 6.61 4.95 -15.17
C LEU A 231 5.34 5.80 -15.01
N TYR A 232 4.14 5.28 -15.31
CA TYR A 232 2.88 6.06 -15.27
C TYR A 232 1.79 5.43 -14.40
#